data_2aac5c124ea47a7ddbbd562df3a73dc9
#
_entry.id   2aac5c124ea47a7ddbbd562df3a73dc9
#
_cell.length_a   1.000
_cell.length_b   1.000
_cell.length_c   1.000
_cell.angle_alpha   90.00
_cell.angle_beta   90.00
_cell.angle_gamma   90.00
#
_symmetry.space_group_name_H-M   'P 1'
#
loop_
_entity.id
_entity.type
_entity.pdbx_description
1 polymer ?
#
loop_
_entity_poly.entity_id
_entity_poly.type
_entity_poly.pdbx_seq_one_letter_code
_entity_poly.pdbx_strand_id
1 'polypeptide(L)'
;MNTTVQTERKSHVVVVEDHPLLREGLKQLIDSQPDLSCVAVADNTSDAKRLAEECKADLMLLDLRLKTGDALDVIKSLRVEHPELKVLVLSQYDELIFAERALRAGASGYVMKENATDEVLRAVRKVLAGELYFSERVATAIVQRTLREKPNGSRVGVERLSDREMQVLQLLGAAYSPREIAEQFHLSRKTVETHCEKIKHKLSLHNAAELRRFARRWAAENMTPSEPWAAASVTK
;
A
#
# COMPACT_ATOMS: atom_id res chain seq x y z
N MET A 1 19.81 18.82 -43.02
CA MET A 1 18.87 18.91 -41.90
C MET A 1 19.16 17.75 -40.96
N ASN A 2 19.96 18.00 -39.91
CA ASN A 2 20.28 16.99 -38.92
C ASN A 2 19.14 16.99 -37.88
N THR A 3 18.28 16.01 -37.98
CA THR A 3 17.31 15.73 -36.89
C THR A 3 18.09 15.02 -35.79
N THR A 4 18.55 15.77 -34.82
CA THR A 4 19.10 15.22 -33.58
C THR A 4 17.95 14.49 -32.89
N VAL A 5 17.92 13.17 -32.99
CA VAL A 5 17.06 12.32 -32.16
C VAL A 5 17.57 12.50 -30.72
N GLN A 6 16.93 13.39 -29.97
CA GLN A 6 17.11 13.41 -28.53
C GLN A 6 16.56 12.07 -28.03
N THR A 7 17.47 11.19 -27.66
CA THR A 7 17.13 9.98 -26.92
C THR A 7 16.59 10.47 -25.57
N GLU A 8 15.26 10.60 -25.43
CA GLU A 8 14.63 10.97 -24.17
C GLU A 8 15.11 9.94 -23.12
N ARG A 9 15.66 10.46 -22.03
CA ARG A 9 16.10 9.63 -20.90
C ARG A 9 14.90 8.85 -20.39
N LYS A 10 14.99 7.52 -20.37
CA LYS A 10 13.97 6.67 -19.74
C LYS A 10 13.87 6.99 -18.26
N SER A 11 12.65 7.06 -17.76
CA SER A 11 12.41 7.17 -16.31
C SER A 11 12.75 5.86 -15.61
N HIS A 12 13.49 5.95 -14.53
CA HIS A 12 13.95 4.81 -13.74
C HIS A 12 12.90 4.42 -12.69
N VAL A 13 12.48 3.18 -12.71
CA VAL A 13 11.47 2.65 -11.80
C VAL A 13 12.08 1.54 -10.95
N VAL A 14 11.86 1.60 -9.64
CA VAL A 14 12.13 0.50 -8.70
C VAL A 14 10.81 -0.19 -8.38
N VAL A 15 10.79 -1.52 -8.40
CA VAL A 15 9.60 -2.33 -8.05
C VAL A 15 9.86 -3.05 -6.74
N VAL A 16 8.97 -2.84 -5.77
CA VAL A 16 9.02 -3.48 -4.45
C VAL A 16 7.75 -4.29 -4.23
N GLU A 17 7.87 -5.60 -4.36
CA GLU A 17 6.75 -6.56 -4.35
C GLU A 17 7.22 -7.90 -3.79
N ASP A 18 6.53 -8.48 -2.81
CA ASP A 18 6.95 -9.73 -2.18
C ASP A 18 6.53 -11.00 -2.95
N HIS A 19 5.54 -10.90 -3.85
CA HIS A 19 5.11 -12.00 -4.72
C HIS A 19 6.01 -12.13 -5.95
N PRO A 20 6.79 -13.20 -6.10
CA PRO A 20 7.81 -13.31 -7.16
C PRO A 20 7.24 -13.16 -8.58
N LEU A 21 6.08 -13.79 -8.86
CA LEU A 21 5.46 -13.74 -10.20
C LEU A 21 4.96 -12.33 -10.54
N LEU A 22 4.35 -11.64 -9.58
CA LEU A 22 3.88 -10.27 -9.80
C LEU A 22 5.04 -9.30 -9.94
N ARG A 23 6.09 -9.44 -9.12
CA ARG A 23 7.31 -8.64 -9.22
C ARG A 23 7.95 -8.76 -10.59
N GLU A 24 8.10 -9.99 -11.11
CA GLU A 24 8.64 -10.22 -12.44
C GLU A 24 7.71 -9.67 -13.54
N GLY A 25 6.40 -9.87 -13.41
CA GLY A 25 5.42 -9.31 -14.33
C GLY A 25 5.45 -7.78 -14.39
N LEU A 26 5.53 -7.11 -13.24
CA LEU A 26 5.66 -5.64 -13.17
C LEU A 26 6.97 -5.16 -13.78
N LYS A 27 8.08 -5.87 -13.53
CA LYS A 27 9.36 -5.55 -14.16
C LYS A 27 9.25 -5.62 -15.68
N GLN A 28 8.73 -6.72 -16.22
CA GLN A 28 8.54 -6.89 -17.67
C GLN A 28 7.60 -5.85 -18.25
N LEU A 29 6.51 -5.51 -17.55
CA LEU A 29 5.57 -4.48 -17.95
C LEU A 29 6.27 -3.12 -18.10
N ILE A 30 7.06 -2.71 -17.13
CA ILE A 30 7.82 -1.46 -17.14
C ILE A 30 8.87 -1.50 -18.27
N ASP A 31 9.66 -2.57 -18.36
CA ASP A 31 10.72 -2.68 -19.37
C ASP A 31 10.21 -2.77 -20.81
N SER A 32 8.95 -3.18 -21.01
CA SER A 32 8.29 -3.18 -22.34
C SER A 32 7.98 -1.77 -22.86
N GLN A 33 8.03 -0.75 -21.99
CA GLN A 33 7.70 0.62 -22.37
C GLN A 33 8.94 1.36 -22.89
N PRO A 34 8.80 2.17 -23.96
CA PRO A 34 9.93 2.90 -24.54
C PRO A 34 10.47 3.99 -23.63
N ASP A 35 9.63 4.55 -22.75
CA ASP A 35 9.87 5.69 -21.86
C ASP A 35 10.26 5.30 -20.44
N LEU A 36 10.18 4.00 -20.08
CA LEU A 36 10.43 3.51 -18.73
C LEU A 36 11.57 2.46 -18.70
N SER A 37 12.18 2.28 -17.55
CA SER A 37 13.15 1.19 -17.29
C SER A 37 13.08 0.77 -15.83
N CYS A 38 12.90 -0.54 -15.59
CA CYS A 38 12.98 -1.10 -14.24
C CYS A 38 14.46 -1.30 -13.87
N VAL A 39 14.98 -0.42 -13.02
CA VAL A 39 16.39 -0.42 -12.66
C VAL A 39 16.74 -1.35 -11.51
N ALA A 40 15.75 -1.69 -10.66
CA ALA A 40 15.94 -2.63 -9.57
C ALA A 40 14.59 -3.20 -9.09
N VAL A 41 14.66 -4.35 -8.43
CA VAL A 41 13.51 -4.99 -7.77
C VAL A 41 13.88 -5.37 -6.34
N ALA A 42 12.89 -5.35 -5.42
CA ALA A 42 13.03 -5.80 -4.05
C ALA A 42 11.79 -6.57 -3.58
N ASP A 43 11.90 -7.29 -2.48
CA ASP A 43 10.79 -8.03 -1.86
C ASP A 43 10.54 -7.67 -0.39
N ASN A 44 11.26 -6.66 0.12
CA ASN A 44 11.20 -6.25 1.51
C ASN A 44 11.48 -4.75 1.71
N THR A 45 11.15 -4.25 2.90
CA THR A 45 11.28 -2.82 3.23
C THR A 45 12.70 -2.32 3.37
N SER A 46 13.64 -3.18 3.78
CA SER A 46 15.04 -2.80 3.96
C SER A 46 15.71 -2.55 2.61
N ASP A 47 15.48 -3.46 1.65
CA ASP A 47 15.98 -3.30 0.29
C ASP A 47 15.31 -2.13 -0.44
N ALA A 48 14.02 -1.87 -0.18
CA ALA A 48 13.35 -0.70 -0.75
C ALA A 48 14.08 0.60 -0.40
N LYS A 49 14.45 0.80 0.86
CA LYS A 49 15.21 1.99 1.30
C LYS A 49 16.60 2.06 0.68
N ARG A 50 17.34 0.96 0.69
CA ARG A 50 18.66 0.87 0.08
C ARG A 50 18.64 1.18 -1.42
N LEU A 51 17.69 0.62 -2.16
CA LEU A 51 17.56 0.83 -3.60
C LEU A 51 17.13 2.26 -3.96
N ALA A 52 16.35 2.93 -3.11
CA ALA A 52 16.02 4.34 -3.28
C ALA A 52 17.28 5.21 -3.30
N GLU A 53 18.25 4.90 -2.43
CA GLU A 53 19.53 5.61 -2.35
C GLU A 53 20.48 5.25 -3.51
N GLU A 54 20.63 3.95 -3.82
CA GLU A 54 21.60 3.45 -4.79
C GLU A 54 21.22 3.72 -6.26
N CYS A 55 19.91 3.60 -6.61
CA CYS A 55 19.48 3.55 -8.01
C CYS A 55 19.10 4.90 -8.61
N LYS A 56 19.03 5.98 -7.82
CA LYS A 56 18.54 7.30 -8.27
C LYS A 56 17.25 7.17 -9.08
N ALA A 57 16.29 6.42 -8.55
CA ALA A 57 15.03 6.15 -9.21
C ALA A 57 14.16 7.42 -9.27
N ASP A 58 13.40 7.56 -10.35
CA ASP A 58 12.41 8.62 -10.50
C ASP A 58 11.08 8.23 -9.83
N LEU A 59 10.79 6.91 -9.78
CA LEU A 59 9.56 6.35 -9.18
C LEU A 59 9.83 5.00 -8.51
N MET A 60 9.16 4.77 -7.39
CA MET A 60 9.05 3.47 -6.74
C MET A 60 7.62 2.96 -6.79
N LEU A 61 7.41 1.78 -7.39
CA LEU A 61 6.19 0.98 -7.24
C LEU A 61 6.32 0.18 -5.95
N LEU A 62 5.44 0.40 -4.98
CA LEU A 62 5.55 -0.19 -3.65
C LEU A 62 4.28 -0.92 -3.25
N ASP A 63 4.40 -2.22 -2.98
CA ASP A 63 3.33 -2.95 -2.29
C ASP A 63 3.26 -2.57 -0.81
N LEU A 64 2.03 -2.39 -0.30
CA LEU A 64 1.81 -2.21 1.14
C LEU A 64 1.98 -3.50 1.94
N ARG A 65 1.91 -4.66 1.28
CA ARG A 65 1.97 -5.97 1.93
C ARG A 65 3.32 -6.63 1.69
N LEU A 66 4.35 -6.12 2.34
CA LEU A 66 5.68 -6.72 2.30
C LEU A 66 5.89 -7.68 3.47
N LYS A 67 6.76 -8.68 3.27
CA LYS A 67 7.12 -9.70 4.29
C LYS A 67 7.66 -9.09 5.57
N THR A 68 8.38 -7.99 5.47
CA THR A 68 9.04 -7.36 6.60
C THR A 68 8.72 -5.88 6.68
N GLY A 69 8.58 -5.37 7.90
CA GLY A 69 8.37 -3.94 8.14
C GLY A 69 6.98 -3.44 7.80
N ASP A 70 6.83 -2.13 7.83
CA ASP A 70 5.62 -1.41 7.43
C ASP A 70 5.93 -0.52 6.23
N ALA A 71 5.27 -0.77 5.10
CA ALA A 71 5.49 -0.03 3.87
C ALA A 71 5.14 1.45 4.00
N LEU A 72 4.14 1.81 4.83
CA LEU A 72 3.80 3.22 5.06
C LEU A 72 4.89 3.95 5.86
N ASP A 73 5.61 3.25 6.74
CA ASP A 73 6.78 3.85 7.40
C ASP A 73 7.96 4.00 6.44
N VAL A 74 8.11 3.12 5.44
CA VAL A 74 9.06 3.31 4.34
C VAL A 74 8.72 4.57 3.56
N ILE A 75 7.46 4.78 3.17
CA ILE A 75 7.03 5.98 2.44
C ILE A 75 7.36 7.26 3.22
N LYS A 76 7.10 7.28 4.54
CA LYS A 76 7.42 8.41 5.42
C LYS A 76 8.93 8.71 5.43
N SER A 77 9.77 7.67 5.54
CA SER A 77 11.22 7.83 5.47
C SER A 77 11.66 8.38 4.12
N LEU A 78 11.19 7.75 3.02
CA LEU A 78 11.55 8.16 1.66
C LEU A 78 11.16 9.61 1.35
N ARG A 79 10.00 10.05 1.84
CA ARG A 79 9.58 11.46 1.69
C ARG A 79 10.57 12.46 2.28
N VAL A 80 11.23 12.09 3.39
CA VAL A 80 12.20 12.94 4.09
C VAL A 80 13.60 12.82 3.48
N GLU A 81 14.02 11.60 3.20
CA GLU A 81 15.37 11.27 2.77
C GLU A 81 15.57 11.48 1.25
N HIS A 82 14.51 11.24 0.46
CA HIS A 82 14.49 11.31 -1.01
C HIS A 82 13.26 12.06 -1.53
N PRO A 83 13.13 13.37 -1.32
CA PRO A 83 11.90 14.13 -1.63
C PRO A 83 11.54 14.14 -3.12
N GLU A 84 12.50 13.91 -4.03
CA GLU A 84 12.28 13.82 -5.48
C GLU A 84 11.73 12.47 -5.93
N LEU A 85 11.94 11.40 -5.13
CA LEU A 85 11.45 10.06 -5.44
C LEU A 85 9.93 10.02 -5.31
N LYS A 86 9.26 9.72 -6.41
CA LYS A 86 7.81 9.50 -6.41
C LYS A 86 7.51 8.09 -5.91
N VAL A 87 6.49 7.94 -5.05
CA VAL A 87 6.04 6.62 -4.60
C VAL A 87 4.61 6.38 -5.08
N LEU A 88 4.43 5.35 -5.89
CA LEU A 88 3.12 4.84 -6.31
C LEU A 88 2.85 3.53 -5.59
N VAL A 89 1.82 3.53 -4.77
CA VAL A 89 1.38 2.33 -4.05
C VAL A 89 0.58 1.42 -4.98
N LEU A 90 0.93 0.14 -4.99
CA LEU A 90 0.19 -0.92 -5.68
C LEU A 90 -0.25 -1.95 -4.63
N SER A 91 -1.55 -2.09 -4.36
CA SER A 91 -2.03 -2.85 -3.20
C SER A 91 -3.32 -3.62 -3.48
N GLN A 92 -3.51 -4.73 -2.75
CA GLN A 92 -4.78 -5.47 -2.67
C GLN A 92 -5.72 -4.93 -1.58
N TYR A 93 -5.24 -4.02 -0.73
CA TYR A 93 -6.07 -3.45 0.32
C TYR A 93 -7.01 -2.40 -0.23
N ASP A 94 -8.23 -2.37 0.36
CA ASP A 94 -9.28 -1.42 -0.04
C ASP A 94 -8.75 0.03 -0.07
N GLU A 95 -8.91 0.67 -1.21
CA GLU A 95 -8.38 2.02 -1.47
C GLU A 95 -8.97 3.08 -0.54
N LEU A 96 -10.26 2.98 -0.16
CA LEU A 96 -10.89 3.96 0.73
C LEU A 96 -10.29 3.98 2.13
N ILE A 97 -9.63 2.87 2.52
CA ILE A 97 -9.01 2.73 3.83
C ILE A 97 -7.54 3.15 3.80
N PHE A 98 -6.82 2.73 2.77
CA PHE A 98 -5.37 2.84 2.75
C PHE A 98 -4.84 3.97 1.86
N ALA A 99 -5.57 4.41 0.82
CA ALA A 99 -5.08 5.46 -0.07
C ALA A 99 -4.85 6.79 0.66
N GLU A 100 -5.75 7.19 1.57
CA GLU A 100 -5.56 8.40 2.38
C GLU A 100 -4.35 8.26 3.32
N ARG A 101 -4.14 7.08 3.92
CA ARG A 101 -2.98 6.81 4.76
C ARG A 101 -1.68 6.87 3.97
N ALA A 102 -1.67 6.29 2.76
CA ALA A 102 -0.54 6.36 1.83
C ALA A 102 -0.23 7.81 1.42
N LEU A 103 -1.25 8.58 1.06
CA LEU A 103 -1.11 10.01 0.74
C LEU A 103 -0.54 10.81 1.92
N ARG A 104 -1.07 10.62 3.11
CA ARG A 104 -0.55 11.28 4.33
C ARG A 104 0.90 10.87 4.64
N ALA A 105 1.29 9.63 4.34
CA ALA A 105 2.67 9.16 4.45
C ALA A 105 3.59 9.83 3.42
N GLY A 106 3.06 10.28 2.29
CA GLY A 106 3.81 10.95 1.22
C GLY A 106 3.77 10.23 -0.13
N ALA A 107 2.92 9.21 -0.30
CA ALA A 107 2.72 8.58 -1.60
C ALA A 107 2.12 9.57 -2.60
N SER A 108 2.55 9.47 -3.85
CA SER A 108 2.02 10.27 -4.97
C SER A 108 0.81 9.62 -5.64
N GLY A 109 0.52 8.36 -5.33
CA GLY A 109 -0.63 7.68 -5.89
C GLY A 109 -0.91 6.32 -5.26
N TYR A 110 -2.09 5.79 -5.58
CA TYR A 110 -2.57 4.49 -5.12
C TYR A 110 -3.32 3.78 -6.24
N VAL A 111 -2.98 2.54 -6.51
CA VAL A 111 -3.62 1.69 -7.51
C VAL A 111 -3.92 0.33 -6.89
N MET A 112 -5.11 -0.21 -7.17
CA MET A 112 -5.47 -1.57 -6.77
C MET A 112 -4.77 -2.58 -7.66
N LYS A 113 -4.23 -3.67 -7.11
CA LYS A 113 -3.57 -4.75 -7.88
C LYS A 113 -4.52 -5.48 -8.85
N GLU A 114 -5.82 -5.38 -8.61
CA GLU A 114 -6.87 -5.94 -9.47
C GLU A 114 -7.11 -5.12 -10.74
N ASN A 115 -6.58 -3.91 -10.78
CA ASN A 115 -6.76 -3.03 -11.93
C ASN A 115 -5.97 -3.53 -13.16
N ALA A 116 -6.49 -3.19 -14.33
CA ALA A 116 -5.84 -3.56 -15.59
C ALA A 116 -4.42 -2.98 -15.69
N THR A 117 -3.55 -3.71 -16.37
CA THR A 117 -2.14 -3.35 -16.61
C THR A 117 -1.99 -1.94 -17.18
N ASP A 118 -2.89 -1.52 -18.06
CA ASP A 118 -2.91 -0.18 -18.66
C ASP A 118 -3.16 0.92 -17.63
N GLU A 119 -3.90 0.62 -16.57
CA GLU A 119 -4.14 1.57 -15.49
C GLU A 119 -2.89 1.80 -14.64
N VAL A 120 -2.13 0.74 -14.37
CA VAL A 120 -0.83 0.84 -13.68
C VAL A 120 0.13 1.73 -14.48
N LEU A 121 0.26 1.52 -15.79
CA LEU A 121 1.11 2.35 -16.66
C LEU A 121 0.65 3.81 -16.72
N ARG A 122 -0.67 4.02 -16.76
CA ARG A 122 -1.25 5.38 -16.74
C ARG A 122 -0.93 6.07 -15.41
N ALA A 123 -1.05 5.37 -14.30
CA ALA A 123 -0.72 5.89 -12.97
C ALA A 123 0.78 6.24 -12.87
N VAL A 124 1.66 5.35 -13.33
CA VAL A 124 3.11 5.58 -13.39
C VAL A 124 3.43 6.88 -14.13
N ARG A 125 2.90 7.07 -15.35
CA ARG A 125 3.16 8.26 -16.17
C ARG A 125 2.63 9.54 -15.53
N LYS A 126 1.43 9.52 -14.96
CA LYS A 126 0.87 10.67 -14.25
C LYS A 126 1.70 11.06 -13.04
N VAL A 127 2.10 10.08 -12.23
CA VAL A 127 2.93 10.32 -11.06
C VAL A 127 4.31 10.86 -11.46
N LEU A 128 4.94 10.32 -12.52
CA LEU A 128 6.19 10.85 -13.06
C LEU A 128 6.05 12.29 -13.56
N ALA A 129 4.90 12.65 -14.13
CA ALA A 129 4.58 14.03 -14.52
C ALA A 129 4.34 14.98 -13.32
N GLY A 130 4.39 14.47 -12.08
CA GLY A 130 4.17 15.26 -10.86
C GLY A 130 2.71 15.37 -10.43
N GLU A 131 1.80 14.65 -11.10
CA GLU A 131 0.38 14.60 -10.73
C GLU A 131 0.14 13.55 -9.63
N LEU A 132 -0.88 13.76 -8.80
CA LEU A 132 -1.37 12.73 -7.91
C LEU A 132 -2.27 11.73 -8.67
N TYR A 133 -2.17 10.44 -8.33
CA TYR A 133 -3.02 9.42 -8.93
C TYR A 133 -3.81 8.64 -7.87
N PHE A 134 -5.10 8.93 -7.79
CA PHE A 134 -6.07 8.22 -6.95
C PHE A 134 -7.35 8.03 -7.75
N SER A 135 -8.15 7.02 -7.40
CA SER A 135 -9.47 6.88 -7.99
C SER A 135 -10.36 8.09 -7.66
N GLU A 136 -11.34 8.38 -8.50
CA GLU A 136 -12.31 9.45 -8.25
C GLU A 136 -13.05 9.24 -6.91
N ARG A 137 -13.31 7.99 -6.57
CA ARG A 137 -13.95 7.57 -5.31
C ARG A 137 -13.09 7.98 -4.10
N VAL A 138 -11.78 7.72 -4.15
CA VAL A 138 -10.82 8.11 -3.11
C VAL A 138 -10.70 9.63 -3.03
N ALA A 139 -10.53 10.30 -4.16
CA ALA A 139 -10.42 11.75 -4.20
C ALA A 139 -11.64 12.43 -3.58
N THR A 140 -12.85 11.97 -3.93
CA THR A 140 -14.10 12.47 -3.35
C THR A 140 -14.17 12.19 -1.84
N ALA A 141 -13.80 11.01 -1.39
CA ALA A 141 -13.81 10.66 0.04
C ALA A 141 -12.84 11.54 0.84
N ILE A 142 -11.64 11.79 0.34
CA ILE A 142 -10.64 12.67 0.97
C ILE A 142 -11.19 14.10 1.09
N VAL A 143 -11.74 14.66 0.02
CA VAL A 143 -12.32 16.02 0.02
C VAL A 143 -13.47 16.12 1.04
N GLN A 144 -14.41 15.18 1.01
CA GLN A 144 -15.54 15.18 1.96
C GLN A 144 -15.07 15.08 3.41
N ARG A 145 -14.02 14.30 3.68
CA ARG A 145 -13.45 14.15 5.01
C ARG A 145 -12.76 15.43 5.46
N THR A 146 -11.94 16.04 4.62
CA THR A 146 -11.27 17.31 4.91
C THR A 146 -12.28 18.43 5.24
N LEU A 147 -13.41 18.47 4.53
CA LEU A 147 -14.48 19.42 4.81
C LEU A 147 -15.22 19.17 6.14
N ARG A 148 -15.22 17.95 6.65
CA ARG A 148 -15.87 17.57 7.92
C ARG A 148 -14.93 17.62 9.12
N GLU A 149 -13.63 17.50 8.93
CA GLU A 149 -12.64 17.56 10.01
C GLU A 149 -12.55 18.99 10.56
N LYS A 150 -12.87 19.15 11.86
CA LYS A 150 -12.55 20.37 12.60
C LYS A 150 -11.03 20.41 12.83
N PRO A 151 -10.37 21.58 12.76
CA PRO A 151 -8.90 21.71 12.85
C PRO A 151 -8.26 21.14 14.11
N ASN A 152 -9.03 20.75 15.12
CA ASN A 152 -8.56 20.23 16.42
C ASN A 152 -9.26 18.94 16.85
N GLY A 153 -9.81 18.15 15.91
CA GLY A 153 -10.47 16.89 16.24
C GLY A 153 -9.45 15.80 16.63
N SER A 154 -9.44 15.39 17.89
CA SER A 154 -8.78 14.12 18.29
C SER A 154 -9.25 12.99 17.37
N ARG A 155 -8.32 12.25 16.79
CA ARG A 155 -8.64 11.03 16.02
C ARG A 155 -9.51 10.12 16.89
N VAL A 156 -10.67 9.74 16.38
CA VAL A 156 -11.65 8.91 17.12
C VAL A 156 -11.78 7.55 16.43
N GLY A 157 -11.89 6.49 17.23
CA GLY A 157 -12.11 5.15 16.69
C GLY A 157 -10.92 4.59 15.91
N VAL A 158 -11.19 3.97 14.76
CA VAL A 158 -10.20 3.26 13.92
C VAL A 158 -9.07 4.16 13.38
N GLU A 159 -9.26 5.45 13.38
CA GLU A 159 -8.23 6.43 12.95
C GLU A 159 -7.03 6.49 13.92
N ARG A 160 -7.20 6.01 15.16
CA ARG A 160 -6.14 5.89 16.16
C ARG A 160 -5.25 4.67 15.94
N LEU A 161 -5.67 3.73 15.08
CA LEU A 161 -4.90 2.54 14.79
C LEU A 161 -3.69 2.88 13.93
N SER A 162 -2.54 2.27 14.25
CA SER A 162 -1.41 2.28 13.34
C SER A 162 -1.75 1.50 12.06
N ASP A 163 -0.93 1.66 11.05
CA ASP A 163 -1.16 1.02 9.77
C ASP A 163 -1.18 -0.52 9.91
N ARG A 164 -0.27 -1.07 10.72
CA ARG A 164 -0.23 -2.50 11.03
C ARG A 164 -1.43 -2.98 11.84
N GLU A 165 -1.89 -2.19 12.80
CA GLU A 165 -3.11 -2.50 13.55
C GLU A 165 -4.36 -2.45 12.65
N MET A 166 -4.41 -1.54 11.68
CA MET A 166 -5.48 -1.47 10.69
C MET A 166 -5.50 -2.70 9.78
N GLN A 167 -4.33 -3.14 9.29
CA GLN A 167 -4.20 -4.38 8.50
C GLN A 167 -4.68 -5.60 9.30
N VAL A 168 -4.31 -5.70 10.59
CA VAL A 168 -4.78 -6.77 11.48
C VAL A 168 -6.30 -6.69 11.68
N LEU A 169 -6.85 -5.50 11.92
CA LEU A 169 -8.29 -5.30 12.07
C LEU A 169 -9.07 -5.75 10.81
N GLN A 170 -8.56 -5.40 9.64
CA GLN A 170 -9.15 -5.78 8.35
C GLN A 170 -9.22 -7.30 8.18
N LEU A 171 -8.12 -8.01 8.45
CA LEU A 171 -8.07 -9.46 8.35
C LEU A 171 -8.96 -10.17 9.41
N LEU A 172 -9.03 -9.63 10.62
CA LEU A 172 -9.99 -10.10 11.62
C LEU A 172 -11.44 -9.91 11.15
N GLY A 173 -11.73 -8.82 10.45
CA GLY A 173 -13.02 -8.54 9.81
C GLY A 173 -13.35 -9.54 8.71
N ALA A 174 -12.38 -9.94 7.93
CA ALA A 174 -12.46 -11.00 6.93
C ALA A 174 -12.43 -12.43 7.53
N ALA A 175 -12.61 -12.54 8.86
CA ALA A 175 -12.70 -13.78 9.63
C ALA A 175 -11.39 -14.60 9.76
N TYR A 176 -10.24 -14.04 9.41
CA TYR A 176 -8.96 -14.70 9.66
C TYR A 176 -8.67 -14.83 11.15
N SER A 177 -8.13 -15.98 11.58
CA SER A 177 -7.64 -16.18 12.92
C SER A 177 -6.29 -15.48 13.14
N PRO A 178 -5.89 -15.17 14.39
CA PRO A 178 -4.57 -14.61 14.67
C PRO A 178 -3.40 -15.48 14.16
N ARG A 179 -3.58 -16.79 14.04
CA ARG A 179 -2.59 -17.71 13.48
C ARG A 179 -2.44 -17.50 11.97
N GLU A 180 -3.56 -17.48 11.24
CA GLU A 180 -3.56 -17.23 9.78
C GLU A 180 -3.02 -15.84 9.45
N ILE A 181 -3.34 -14.83 10.27
CA ILE A 181 -2.79 -13.49 10.13
C ILE A 181 -1.25 -13.50 10.36
N ALA A 182 -0.78 -14.27 11.33
CA ALA A 182 0.64 -14.39 11.61
C ALA A 182 1.38 -15.07 10.43
N GLU A 183 0.83 -16.15 9.88
CA GLU A 183 1.35 -16.83 8.70
C GLU A 183 1.38 -15.88 7.50
N GLN A 184 0.31 -15.13 7.26
CA GLN A 184 0.17 -14.20 6.16
C GLN A 184 1.15 -13.01 6.22
N PHE A 185 1.45 -12.55 7.43
CA PHE A 185 2.38 -11.45 7.66
C PHE A 185 3.81 -11.88 7.97
N HIS A 186 4.09 -13.18 7.94
CA HIS A 186 5.38 -13.76 8.38
C HIS A 186 5.80 -13.29 9.78
N LEU A 187 4.83 -13.18 10.67
CA LEU A 187 5.02 -12.78 12.07
C LEU A 187 4.80 -13.96 13.02
N SER A 188 5.26 -13.81 14.26
CA SER A 188 4.85 -14.72 15.32
C SER A 188 3.37 -14.49 15.69
N ARG A 189 2.66 -15.56 16.09
CA ARG A 189 1.32 -15.45 16.64
C ARG A 189 1.26 -14.46 17.82
N LYS A 190 2.29 -14.47 18.68
CA LYS A 190 2.41 -13.56 19.81
C LYS A 190 2.45 -12.09 19.37
N THR A 191 3.11 -11.79 18.26
CA THR A 191 3.15 -10.44 17.69
C THR A 191 1.76 -9.98 17.26
N VAL A 192 1.00 -10.85 16.57
CA VAL A 192 -0.39 -10.53 16.16
C VAL A 192 -1.29 -10.37 17.37
N GLU A 193 -1.16 -11.23 18.39
CA GLU A 193 -1.89 -11.08 19.66
C GLU A 193 -1.58 -9.74 20.33
N THR A 194 -0.31 -9.29 20.30
CA THR A 194 0.08 -7.96 20.79
C THR A 194 -0.62 -6.83 20.01
N HIS A 195 -0.73 -6.94 18.69
CA HIS A 195 -1.50 -5.97 17.91
C HIS A 195 -2.99 -5.99 18.29
N CYS A 196 -3.58 -7.17 18.49
CA CYS A 196 -4.97 -7.29 18.95
C CYS A 196 -5.19 -6.60 20.31
N GLU A 197 -4.25 -6.74 21.27
CA GLU A 197 -4.32 -6.04 22.55
C GLU A 197 -4.27 -4.51 22.38
N LYS A 198 -3.34 -4.01 21.54
CA LYS A 198 -3.24 -2.57 21.23
C LYS A 198 -4.51 -2.04 20.56
N ILE A 199 -5.10 -2.80 19.63
CA ILE A 199 -6.38 -2.44 18.98
C ILE A 199 -7.49 -2.35 20.02
N LYS A 200 -7.64 -3.37 20.88
CA LYS A 200 -8.63 -3.36 21.96
C LYS A 200 -8.49 -2.13 22.86
N HIS A 201 -7.28 -1.85 23.29
CA HIS A 201 -7.02 -0.67 24.12
C HIS A 201 -7.40 0.64 23.42
N LYS A 202 -7.00 0.82 22.14
CA LYS A 202 -7.28 2.03 21.37
C LYS A 202 -8.76 2.22 21.05
N LEU A 203 -9.50 1.11 20.87
CA LEU A 203 -10.95 1.12 20.56
C LEU A 203 -11.82 0.92 21.79
N SER A 204 -11.23 0.86 22.99
CA SER A 204 -11.95 0.63 24.27
C SER A 204 -12.80 -0.65 24.24
N LEU A 205 -12.24 -1.74 23.70
CA LEU A 205 -12.86 -3.06 23.65
C LEU A 205 -12.29 -3.94 24.78
N HIS A 206 -13.15 -4.72 25.45
CA HIS A 206 -12.78 -5.42 26.67
C HIS A 206 -12.22 -6.83 26.44
N ASN A 207 -12.60 -7.47 25.33
CA ASN A 207 -12.19 -8.87 25.09
C ASN A 207 -12.07 -9.19 23.58
N ALA A 208 -11.51 -10.37 23.28
CA ALA A 208 -11.31 -10.82 21.91
C ALA A 208 -12.62 -11.06 21.13
N ALA A 209 -13.73 -11.37 21.81
CA ALA A 209 -15.02 -11.55 21.15
C ALA A 209 -15.58 -10.20 20.69
N GLU A 210 -15.45 -9.16 21.51
CA GLU A 210 -15.82 -7.80 21.13
C GLU A 210 -14.97 -7.29 19.96
N LEU A 211 -13.66 -7.54 19.99
CA LEU A 211 -12.77 -7.17 18.89
C LEU A 211 -13.20 -7.84 17.57
N ARG A 212 -13.44 -9.15 17.57
CA ARG A 212 -13.91 -9.86 16.36
C ARG A 212 -15.26 -9.35 15.86
N ARG A 213 -16.21 -9.09 16.77
CA ARG A 213 -17.52 -8.55 16.40
C ARG A 213 -17.39 -7.14 15.82
N PHE A 214 -16.56 -6.29 16.45
CA PHE A 214 -16.27 -4.96 15.95
C PHE A 214 -15.62 -5.03 14.55
N ALA A 215 -14.58 -5.87 14.37
CA ALA A 215 -13.87 -6.02 13.11
C ALA A 215 -14.80 -6.45 11.96
N ARG A 216 -15.68 -7.44 12.21
CA ARG A 216 -16.65 -7.90 11.20
C ARG A 216 -17.66 -6.81 10.83
N ARG A 217 -18.22 -6.10 11.80
CA ARG A 217 -19.16 -5.01 11.54
C ARG A 217 -18.46 -3.89 10.76
N TRP A 218 -17.28 -3.49 11.20
CA TRP A 218 -16.51 -2.45 10.56
C TRP A 218 -16.16 -2.84 9.11
N ALA A 219 -15.73 -4.08 8.86
CA ALA A 219 -15.45 -4.57 7.52
C ALA A 219 -16.71 -4.55 6.62
N ALA A 220 -17.86 -4.98 7.13
CA ALA A 220 -19.11 -4.94 6.38
C ALA A 220 -19.56 -3.52 6.00
N GLU A 221 -19.22 -2.52 6.82
CA GLU A 221 -19.59 -1.11 6.59
C GLU A 221 -18.61 -0.36 5.70
N ASN A 222 -17.33 -0.80 5.66
CA ASN A 222 -16.23 0.00 5.08
C ASN A 222 -15.43 -0.72 3.98
N MET A 223 -15.66 -2.03 3.79
CA MET A 223 -14.95 -2.78 2.74
C MET A 223 -15.94 -3.16 1.65
N THR A 224 -15.58 -2.94 0.39
CA THR A 224 -16.27 -3.58 -0.73
C THR A 224 -16.05 -5.09 -0.63
N PRO A 225 -17.07 -5.94 -0.93
CA PRO A 225 -16.85 -7.37 -1.05
C PRO A 225 -15.93 -7.64 -2.25
N SER A 226 -14.62 -7.60 -2.03
CA SER A 226 -13.67 -8.20 -2.95
C SER A 226 -13.72 -9.70 -2.70
N GLU A 227 -13.79 -10.49 -3.75
CA GLU A 227 -13.77 -11.95 -3.65
C GLU A 227 -12.62 -12.41 -2.74
N PRO A 228 -12.84 -13.45 -1.91
CA PRO A 228 -11.78 -13.95 -1.05
C PRO A 228 -10.67 -14.51 -1.93
N TRP A 229 -9.54 -13.81 -2.05
CA TRP A 229 -8.30 -14.26 -2.72
C TRP A 229 -7.77 -15.60 -2.17
N ALA A 230 -8.39 -16.14 -1.12
CA ALA A 230 -8.00 -17.35 -0.40
C ALA A 230 -8.27 -18.65 -1.16
N ALA A 231 -8.88 -18.65 -2.35
CA ALA A 231 -9.20 -19.91 -3.05
C ALA A 231 -8.06 -20.46 -3.93
N ALA A 232 -6.93 -19.80 -4.07
CA ALA A 232 -5.88 -20.21 -5.02
C ALA A 232 -4.66 -20.91 -4.38
N SER A 233 -4.64 -21.20 -3.08
CA SER A 233 -3.43 -21.72 -2.42
C SER A 233 -3.63 -22.97 -1.55
N VAL A 234 -4.72 -23.73 -1.71
CA VAL A 234 -4.88 -25.04 -1.03
C VAL A 234 -5.30 -26.08 -2.05
N THR A 235 -4.39 -26.46 -2.92
CA THR A 235 -4.42 -27.80 -3.52
C THR A 235 -2.97 -28.27 -3.77
N LYS A 236 -2.52 -29.13 -2.83
CA LYS A 236 -1.33 -29.98 -2.80
C LYS A 236 0.03 -29.30 -2.75
#